data_58ad008da0261cbfca56104ecf46a7c2
#
_entry.id   58ad008da0261cbfca56104ecf46a7c2
#
_cell.length_a   1.000
_cell.length_b   1.000
_cell.length_c   1.000
_cell.angle_alpha   90.00
_cell.angle_beta   90.00
_cell.angle_gamma   90.00
#
_symmetry.space_group_name_H-M   'P 1'
#
loop_
_entity.id
_entity.type
_entity.pdbx_description
1 polymer ?
#
loop_
_entity_poly.entity_id
_entity_poly.type
_entity_poly.pdbx_seq_one_letter_code
_entity_poly.pdbx_strand_id
1 'polypeptide(L)'
;MKCVILAGGSGDSLWPLSRRQFPKQFMKIKEGRSILQETVVRNMPFCEEFIIVTNESYKNIVNGQMKAFQSLKYRVILEGTPKGTGAAVLLGTMFANPSELVLVVNSDNLIEGDGYKDSIIEAKEYAKEGYLAVLGIKPESQSSTYGYILRDKENVKKFIARIDFDEDETEGLLGYDYDEGYLWNSGILVFRAGDMINAARRLASELYTTCKTAKRKVPAIRRSVRFSETVMQAMPHGSIETLLLEKCDSIKVVEAHFEWMDVGNASDLAEFGNNIKSECVIKN
;
A
#
# COMPACT_ATOMS: atom_id res chain seq x y z
N MET A 1 3.96 -12.81 10.02
CA MET A 1 3.99 -11.39 9.63
C MET A 1 2.58 -10.83 9.71
N LYS A 2 2.42 -9.51 9.95
CA LYS A 2 1.09 -8.85 9.85
C LYS A 2 0.97 -8.11 8.52
N CYS A 3 -0.23 -8.10 7.95
CA CYS A 3 -0.51 -7.34 6.74
C CYS A 3 -1.35 -6.11 7.08
N VAL A 4 -0.87 -4.93 6.73
CA VAL A 4 -1.63 -3.67 6.78
C VAL A 4 -2.13 -3.38 5.37
N ILE A 5 -3.45 -3.41 5.18
CA ILE A 5 -4.09 -3.13 3.88
C ILE A 5 -4.68 -1.72 3.93
N LEU A 6 -4.22 -0.86 3.02
CA LEU A 6 -4.73 0.50 2.86
C LEU A 6 -5.96 0.48 1.94
N ALA A 7 -7.13 0.69 2.53
CA ALA A 7 -8.43 0.60 1.84
C ALA A 7 -9.30 1.85 2.03
N GLY A 8 -8.66 3.01 2.23
CA GLY A 8 -9.34 4.29 2.52
C GLY A 8 -9.67 5.15 1.30
N GLY A 9 -9.19 4.81 0.11
CA GLY A 9 -9.38 5.58 -1.11
C GLY A 9 -10.86 5.74 -1.49
N SER A 10 -11.23 6.92 -2.02
CA SER A 10 -12.60 7.25 -2.43
C SER A 10 -13.06 6.53 -3.69
N GLY A 11 -12.10 6.06 -4.51
CA GLY A 11 -12.39 5.36 -5.75
C GLY A 11 -12.99 6.23 -6.86
N ASP A 12 -12.88 7.55 -6.75
CA ASP A 12 -13.47 8.49 -7.71
C ASP A 12 -12.90 8.34 -9.14
N SER A 13 -11.70 7.78 -9.28
CA SER A 13 -10.99 7.61 -10.56
C SER A 13 -11.67 6.65 -11.55
N LEU A 14 -12.51 5.74 -11.10
CA LEU A 14 -13.22 4.77 -11.95
C LEU A 14 -14.69 5.15 -12.22
N TRP A 15 -15.08 6.40 -12.00
CA TRP A 15 -16.46 6.80 -12.32
C TRP A 15 -16.75 6.53 -13.82
N PRO A 16 -17.94 5.98 -14.22
CA PRO A 16 -19.12 5.67 -13.41
C PRO A 16 -19.14 4.25 -12.79
N LEU A 17 -18.10 3.42 -12.98
CA LEU A 17 -18.04 2.05 -12.45
C LEU A 17 -17.90 2.03 -10.93
N SER A 18 -17.06 2.91 -10.38
CA SER A 18 -16.97 3.15 -8.95
C SER A 18 -17.77 4.38 -8.54
N ARG A 19 -18.17 4.43 -7.28
CA ARG A 19 -18.88 5.55 -6.67
C ARG A 19 -18.34 5.77 -5.27
N ARG A 20 -18.45 6.97 -4.71
CA ARG A 20 -18.09 7.28 -3.31
C ARG A 20 -18.67 6.29 -2.29
N GLN A 21 -19.86 5.77 -2.55
CA GLN A 21 -20.51 4.77 -1.70
C GLN A 21 -20.01 3.35 -1.96
N PHE A 22 -19.36 3.10 -3.09
CA PHE A 22 -18.83 1.79 -3.49
C PHE A 22 -17.53 1.97 -4.30
N PRO A 23 -16.41 2.28 -3.62
CA PRO A 23 -15.10 2.48 -4.26
C PRO A 23 -14.56 1.24 -4.97
N LYS A 24 -13.58 1.50 -5.86
CA LYS A 24 -12.97 0.49 -6.76
C LYS A 24 -12.48 -0.76 -6.03
N GLN A 25 -11.85 -0.61 -4.87
CA GLN A 25 -11.29 -1.72 -4.11
C GLN A 25 -12.35 -2.75 -3.64
N PHE A 26 -13.62 -2.38 -3.63
CA PHE A 26 -14.72 -3.28 -3.27
C PHE A 26 -15.42 -3.92 -4.45
N MET A 27 -15.04 -3.53 -5.69
CA MET A 27 -15.61 -4.09 -6.92
C MET A 27 -15.13 -5.52 -7.12
N LYS A 28 -16.02 -6.38 -7.60
CA LYS A 28 -15.72 -7.78 -7.92
C LYS A 28 -15.04 -7.84 -9.29
N ILE A 29 -13.90 -8.49 -9.37
CA ILE A 29 -13.09 -8.58 -10.59
C ILE A 29 -12.79 -10.04 -11.00
N LYS A 30 -12.47 -10.91 -10.07
CA LYS A 30 -12.02 -12.28 -10.33
C LYS A 30 -12.84 -13.26 -9.50
N GLU A 31 -13.40 -14.31 -10.13
CA GLU A 31 -14.13 -15.40 -9.45
C GLU A 31 -15.17 -14.92 -8.42
N GLY A 32 -15.74 -13.74 -8.65
CA GLY A 32 -16.71 -13.11 -7.74
C GLY A 32 -16.10 -12.45 -6.50
N ARG A 33 -14.76 -12.42 -6.36
CA ARG A 33 -14.04 -11.72 -5.31
C ARG A 33 -13.76 -10.27 -5.69
N SER A 34 -13.75 -9.39 -4.70
CA SER A 34 -13.36 -7.99 -4.86
C SER A 34 -11.85 -7.82 -4.88
N ILE A 35 -11.34 -6.66 -5.34
CA ILE A 35 -9.91 -6.35 -5.32
C ILE A 35 -9.36 -6.44 -3.90
N LEU A 36 -10.09 -5.95 -2.88
CA LEU A 36 -9.73 -6.13 -1.47
C LEU A 36 -9.62 -7.62 -1.09
N GLN A 37 -10.57 -8.45 -1.51
CA GLN A 37 -10.54 -9.88 -1.22
C GLN A 37 -9.39 -10.59 -1.91
N GLU A 38 -9.08 -10.24 -3.16
CA GLU A 38 -7.90 -10.72 -3.88
C GLU A 38 -6.60 -10.31 -3.16
N THR A 39 -6.53 -9.06 -2.69
CA THR A 39 -5.40 -8.59 -1.88
C THR A 39 -5.22 -9.41 -0.60
N VAL A 40 -6.31 -9.78 0.07
CA VAL A 40 -6.27 -10.67 1.25
C VAL A 40 -5.76 -12.04 0.86
N VAL A 41 -6.35 -12.68 -0.16
CA VAL A 41 -5.97 -14.04 -0.63
C VAL A 41 -4.50 -14.11 -0.99
N ARG A 42 -4.01 -13.16 -1.78
CA ARG A 42 -2.62 -13.07 -2.22
C ARG A 42 -1.62 -13.02 -1.04
N ASN A 43 -2.01 -12.37 0.06
CA ASN A 43 -1.14 -12.17 1.21
C ASN A 43 -1.32 -13.20 2.34
N MET A 44 -2.33 -14.08 2.28
CA MET A 44 -2.53 -15.15 3.27
C MET A 44 -1.32 -16.08 3.44
N PRO A 45 -0.54 -16.44 2.41
CA PRO A 45 0.65 -17.27 2.56
C PRO A 45 1.76 -16.64 3.42
N PHE A 46 1.77 -15.32 3.56
CA PHE A 46 2.83 -14.58 4.26
C PHE A 46 2.39 -14.03 5.63
N CYS A 47 1.08 -13.87 5.83
CA CYS A 47 0.54 -13.08 6.93
C CYS A 47 -0.48 -13.85 7.76
N GLU A 48 -0.34 -13.78 9.08
CA GLU A 48 -1.19 -14.46 10.07
C GLU A 48 -2.33 -13.57 10.58
N GLU A 49 -2.18 -12.26 10.45
CA GLU A 49 -3.18 -11.27 10.89
C GLU A 49 -3.21 -10.10 9.89
N PHE A 50 -4.42 -9.63 9.62
CA PHE A 50 -4.67 -8.53 8.69
C PHE A 50 -5.22 -7.31 9.43
N ILE A 51 -4.70 -6.13 9.09
CA ILE A 51 -5.13 -4.84 9.63
C ILE A 51 -5.59 -3.99 8.44
N ILE A 52 -6.89 -3.86 8.29
CA ILE A 52 -7.49 -3.12 7.17
C ILE A 52 -7.74 -1.69 7.65
N VAL A 53 -7.05 -0.72 7.08
CA VAL A 53 -7.24 0.70 7.36
C VAL A 53 -8.16 1.28 6.30
N THR A 54 -9.31 1.82 6.70
CA THR A 54 -10.33 2.28 5.76
C THR A 54 -11.11 3.47 6.31
N ASN A 55 -11.83 4.18 5.42
CA ASN A 55 -12.76 5.21 5.83
C ASN A 55 -13.92 4.61 6.63
N GLU A 56 -14.42 5.32 7.63
CA GLU A 56 -15.54 4.89 8.46
C GLU A 56 -16.80 4.56 7.64
N SER A 57 -17.06 5.29 6.56
CA SER A 57 -18.20 5.04 5.66
C SER A 57 -18.18 3.66 5.02
N TYR A 58 -17.00 3.03 4.87
CA TYR A 58 -16.84 1.71 4.25
C TYR A 58 -16.86 0.54 5.22
N LYS A 59 -17.07 0.80 6.53
CA LYS A 59 -17.10 -0.22 7.59
C LYS A 59 -17.99 -1.42 7.26
N ASN A 60 -19.19 -1.16 6.77
CA ASN A 60 -20.16 -2.22 6.51
C ASN A 60 -19.76 -3.07 5.29
N ILE A 61 -19.20 -2.44 4.26
CA ILE A 61 -18.73 -3.12 3.05
C ILE A 61 -17.51 -4.01 3.40
N VAL A 62 -16.52 -3.46 4.10
CA VAL A 62 -15.34 -4.22 4.54
C VAL A 62 -15.76 -5.40 5.41
N ASN A 63 -16.58 -5.17 6.44
CA ASN A 63 -17.05 -6.27 7.30
C ASN A 63 -17.85 -7.32 6.52
N GLY A 64 -18.65 -6.90 5.53
CA GLY A 64 -19.41 -7.81 4.66
C GLY A 64 -18.50 -8.70 3.82
N GLN A 65 -17.49 -8.11 3.17
CA GLN A 65 -16.53 -8.84 2.33
C GLN A 65 -15.62 -9.75 3.15
N MET A 66 -15.20 -9.30 4.33
CA MET A 66 -14.34 -10.10 5.21
C MET A 66 -15.05 -11.30 5.85
N LYS A 67 -16.39 -11.40 5.78
CA LYS A 67 -17.12 -12.61 6.20
C LYS A 67 -16.75 -13.85 5.40
N ALA A 68 -16.23 -13.69 4.17
CA ALA A 68 -15.73 -14.81 3.37
C ALA A 68 -14.51 -15.52 4.01
N PHE A 69 -13.82 -14.85 4.95
CA PHE A 69 -12.60 -15.33 5.61
C PHE A 69 -12.83 -15.62 7.09
N GLN A 70 -13.66 -16.60 7.41
CA GLN A 70 -14.13 -16.87 8.79
C GLN A 70 -13.02 -17.22 9.78
N SER A 71 -11.97 -17.92 9.32
CA SER A 71 -10.82 -18.33 10.14
C SER A 71 -9.71 -17.29 10.22
N LEU A 72 -9.79 -16.22 9.43
CA LEU A 72 -8.73 -15.21 9.35
C LEU A 72 -8.81 -14.26 10.56
N LYS A 73 -7.65 -14.04 11.17
CA LYS A 73 -7.51 -12.99 12.18
C LYS A 73 -7.41 -11.64 11.47
N TYR A 74 -8.34 -10.74 11.72
CA TYR A 74 -8.27 -9.40 11.17
C TYR A 74 -8.83 -8.33 12.10
N ARG A 75 -8.38 -7.11 11.86
CA ARG A 75 -8.81 -5.88 12.52
C ARG A 75 -9.16 -4.84 11.47
N VAL A 76 -10.17 -4.03 11.73
CA VAL A 76 -10.52 -2.89 10.87
C VAL A 76 -10.26 -1.59 11.63
N ILE A 77 -9.44 -0.74 11.08
CA ILE A 77 -9.19 0.62 11.55
C ILE A 77 -10.06 1.56 10.73
N LEU A 78 -10.88 2.35 11.41
CA LEU A 78 -11.83 3.28 10.81
C LEU A 78 -11.33 4.71 11.00
N GLU A 79 -11.01 5.37 9.88
CA GLU A 79 -10.65 6.77 9.81
C GLU A 79 -11.91 7.60 9.61
N GLY A 80 -12.19 8.53 10.53
CA GLY A 80 -13.29 9.48 10.36
C GLY A 80 -13.01 10.50 9.26
N THR A 81 -11.74 10.93 9.16
CA THR A 81 -11.25 11.82 8.10
C THR A 81 -9.94 11.26 7.56
N PRO A 82 -9.86 10.92 6.26
CA PRO A 82 -8.62 10.45 5.64
C PRO A 82 -7.51 11.50 5.73
N LYS A 83 -6.31 11.09 6.10
CA LYS A 83 -5.12 11.95 6.25
C LYS A 83 -3.94 11.53 5.37
N GLY A 84 -4.21 10.70 4.36
CA GLY A 84 -3.19 10.12 3.49
C GLY A 84 -2.59 8.85 4.07
N THR A 85 -1.67 8.26 3.31
CA THR A 85 -1.10 6.94 3.64
C THR A 85 -0.18 6.99 4.87
N GLY A 86 0.41 8.14 5.21
CA GLY A 86 1.32 8.26 6.36
C GLY A 86 0.66 7.88 7.68
N ALA A 87 -0.51 8.47 7.97
CA ALA A 87 -1.26 8.15 9.19
C ALA A 87 -1.77 6.70 9.17
N ALA A 88 -2.29 6.23 8.03
CA ALA A 88 -2.83 4.88 7.87
C ALA A 88 -1.77 3.81 8.10
N VAL A 89 -0.59 3.94 7.49
CA VAL A 89 0.55 3.03 7.68
C VAL A 89 0.99 2.99 9.13
N LEU A 90 1.23 4.14 9.74
CA LEU A 90 1.75 4.18 11.11
C LEU A 90 0.73 3.69 12.14
N LEU A 91 -0.55 4.06 12.00
CA LEU A 91 -1.63 3.54 12.85
C LEU A 91 -1.75 2.01 12.71
N GLY A 92 -1.75 1.49 11.49
CA GLY A 92 -1.76 0.04 11.25
C GLY A 92 -0.57 -0.65 11.91
N THR A 93 0.63 -0.12 11.69
CA THR A 93 1.88 -0.65 12.27
C THR A 93 1.86 -0.71 13.79
N MET A 94 1.25 0.27 14.46
CA MET A 94 1.15 0.30 15.93
C MET A 94 0.28 -0.80 16.54
N PHE A 95 -0.38 -1.63 15.74
CA PHE A 95 -1.08 -2.85 16.20
C PHE A 95 -0.22 -4.11 16.07
N ALA A 96 1.00 -4.00 15.55
CA ALA A 96 1.99 -5.06 15.60
C ALA A 96 2.90 -4.91 16.84
N ASN A 97 3.48 -6.03 17.31
CA ASN A 97 4.55 -5.96 18.29
C ASN A 97 5.83 -5.41 17.62
N PRO A 98 6.70 -4.73 18.37
CA PRO A 98 7.91 -4.12 17.77
C PRO A 98 8.82 -5.09 17.02
N SER A 99 8.86 -6.36 17.40
CA SER A 99 9.67 -7.41 16.76
C SER A 99 8.99 -8.04 15.54
N GLU A 100 7.70 -7.82 15.34
CA GLU A 100 6.96 -8.42 14.21
C GLU A 100 7.28 -7.70 12.91
N LEU A 101 7.36 -8.47 11.83
CA LEU A 101 7.39 -7.95 10.47
C LEU A 101 5.99 -7.53 10.03
N VAL A 102 5.93 -6.41 9.33
CA VAL A 102 4.72 -5.82 8.75
C VAL A 102 4.89 -5.72 7.25
N LEU A 103 3.90 -6.18 6.53
CA LEU A 103 3.72 -5.95 5.10
C LEU A 103 2.60 -4.91 4.93
N VAL A 104 2.88 -3.82 4.25
CA VAL A 104 1.88 -2.81 3.86
C VAL A 104 1.57 -2.98 2.38
N VAL A 105 0.30 -2.99 2.03
CA VAL A 105 -0.17 -3.09 0.64
C VAL A 105 -1.38 -2.19 0.41
N ASN A 106 -1.54 -1.71 -0.82
CA ASN A 106 -2.76 -1.06 -1.26
C ASN A 106 -3.83 -2.09 -1.61
N SER A 107 -5.09 -1.75 -1.35
CA SER A 107 -6.24 -2.63 -1.60
C SER A 107 -6.77 -2.57 -3.04
N ASP A 108 -6.21 -1.70 -3.87
CA ASP A 108 -6.67 -1.37 -5.21
C ASP A 108 -5.66 -1.71 -6.31
N ASN A 109 -4.56 -2.36 -5.95
CA ASN A 109 -3.59 -2.88 -6.91
C ASN A 109 -3.98 -4.28 -7.40
N LEU A 110 -3.96 -4.44 -8.71
CA LEU A 110 -4.01 -5.73 -9.36
C LEU A 110 -2.59 -6.23 -9.52
N ILE A 111 -2.36 -7.47 -9.11
CA ILE A 111 -1.03 -8.10 -9.14
C ILE A 111 -1.21 -9.54 -9.61
N GLU A 112 -0.42 -9.92 -10.63
CA GLU A 112 -0.36 -11.29 -11.16
C GLU A 112 1.08 -11.76 -11.37
N GLY A 113 1.25 -13.06 -11.56
CA GLY A 113 2.55 -13.69 -11.77
C GLY A 113 3.20 -14.20 -10.48
N ASP A 114 4.13 -15.14 -10.68
CA ASP A 114 4.78 -15.87 -9.57
C ASP A 114 5.82 -15.05 -8.81
N GLY A 115 6.38 -14.00 -9.44
CA GLY A 115 7.44 -13.16 -8.86
C GLY A 115 7.03 -12.37 -7.62
N TYR A 116 5.72 -12.21 -7.35
CA TYR A 116 5.24 -11.53 -6.14
C TYR A 116 5.75 -12.19 -4.86
N LYS A 117 5.70 -13.54 -4.82
CA LYS A 117 6.17 -14.30 -3.67
C LYS A 117 7.66 -14.06 -3.41
N ASP A 118 8.47 -14.12 -4.45
CA ASP A 118 9.92 -14.00 -4.34
C ASP A 118 10.31 -12.59 -3.91
N SER A 119 9.66 -11.56 -4.46
CA SER A 119 9.85 -10.16 -4.06
C SER A 119 9.50 -9.93 -2.58
N ILE A 120 8.41 -10.53 -2.06
CA ILE A 120 8.06 -10.43 -0.64
C ILE A 120 9.09 -11.16 0.23
N ILE A 121 9.63 -12.31 -0.21
CA ILE A 121 10.67 -13.04 0.52
C ILE A 121 11.95 -12.20 0.59
N GLU A 122 12.39 -11.61 -0.51
CA GLU A 122 13.57 -10.74 -0.54
C GLU A 122 13.39 -9.51 0.36
N ALA A 123 12.27 -8.81 0.25
CA ALA A 123 11.95 -7.68 1.11
C ALA A 123 11.94 -8.03 2.61
N LYS A 124 11.52 -9.26 2.96
CA LYS A 124 11.59 -9.76 4.34
C LYS A 124 13.03 -9.90 4.85
N GLU A 125 13.97 -10.29 4.01
CA GLU A 125 15.37 -10.41 4.45
C GLU A 125 15.92 -9.02 4.79
N TYR A 126 15.73 -8.01 3.96
CA TYR A 126 16.09 -6.63 4.31
C TYR A 126 15.40 -6.13 5.59
N ALA A 127 14.11 -6.45 5.76
CA ALA A 127 13.38 -6.07 6.97
C ALA A 127 13.91 -6.76 8.25
N LYS A 128 14.43 -7.99 8.15
CA LYS A 128 15.10 -8.68 9.28
C LYS A 128 16.42 -8.02 9.65
N GLU A 129 17.11 -7.43 8.69
CA GLU A 129 18.36 -6.69 8.90
C GLU A 129 18.12 -5.27 9.45
N GLY A 130 16.86 -4.84 9.56
CA GLY A 130 16.49 -3.55 10.15
C GLY A 130 16.26 -2.44 9.12
N TYR A 131 16.23 -2.75 7.83
CA TYR A 131 15.86 -1.81 6.78
C TYR A 131 14.35 -1.69 6.63
N LEU A 132 13.90 -0.56 6.08
CA LEU A 132 12.58 -0.44 5.49
C LEU A 132 12.70 -0.86 4.02
N ALA A 133 12.05 -1.96 3.63
CA ALA A 133 12.09 -2.43 2.25
C ALA A 133 10.86 -1.92 1.48
N VAL A 134 11.08 -1.38 0.28
CA VAL A 134 10.03 -0.96 -0.67
C VAL A 134 10.11 -1.82 -1.91
N LEU A 135 8.97 -2.09 -2.56
CA LEU A 135 8.95 -2.75 -3.85
C LEU A 135 8.81 -1.72 -4.97
N GLY A 136 9.72 -1.78 -5.92
CA GLY A 136 9.72 -0.95 -7.12
C GLY A 136 9.42 -1.77 -8.35
N ILE A 137 8.59 -1.24 -9.25
CA ILE A 137 8.22 -1.88 -10.51
C ILE A 137 9.05 -1.27 -11.64
N LYS A 138 9.62 -2.12 -12.51
CA LYS A 138 10.34 -1.62 -13.68
C LYS A 138 9.36 -0.87 -14.60
N PRO A 139 9.62 0.41 -14.93
CA PRO A 139 8.74 1.16 -15.82
C PRO A 139 8.74 0.57 -17.22
N GLU A 140 7.57 0.36 -17.79
CA GLU A 140 7.40 -0.04 -19.21
C GLU A 140 7.22 1.19 -20.10
N SER A 141 6.82 2.32 -19.51
CA SER A 141 6.61 3.59 -20.18
C SER A 141 6.75 4.74 -19.19
N GLN A 142 6.75 5.96 -19.69
CA GLN A 142 6.58 7.12 -18.82
C GLN A 142 5.16 7.20 -18.30
N SER A 143 5.02 7.47 -17.01
CA SER A 143 3.71 7.62 -16.39
C SER A 143 3.71 8.78 -15.39
N SER A 144 2.81 9.74 -15.61
CA SER A 144 2.47 10.77 -14.63
C SER A 144 1.58 10.24 -13.49
N THR A 145 1.09 9.01 -13.65
CA THR A 145 0.17 8.40 -12.69
C THR A 145 0.87 7.91 -11.44
N TYR A 146 2.15 7.50 -11.56
CA TYR A 146 2.91 6.85 -10.49
C TYR A 146 4.00 7.77 -9.94
N GLY A 147 4.34 7.61 -8.67
CA GLY A 147 5.60 8.11 -8.12
C GLY A 147 6.75 7.20 -8.51
N TYR A 148 7.97 7.74 -8.47
CA TYR A 148 9.18 7.01 -8.82
C TYR A 148 10.11 6.84 -7.63
N ILE A 149 10.92 5.79 -7.68
CA ILE A 149 12.03 5.53 -6.79
C ILE A 149 13.31 5.60 -7.62
N LEU A 150 14.19 6.56 -7.32
CA LEU A 150 15.54 6.56 -7.82
C LEU A 150 16.40 5.70 -6.90
N ARG A 151 17.13 4.75 -7.47
CA ARG A 151 17.98 3.82 -6.73
C ARG A 151 19.44 3.80 -7.21
N ASP A 152 20.28 3.28 -6.36
CA ASP A 152 21.62 2.80 -6.68
C ASP A 152 21.73 1.37 -6.18
N LYS A 153 21.66 0.41 -7.09
CA LYS A 153 21.46 -1.01 -6.79
C LYS A 153 20.21 -1.21 -5.95
N GLU A 154 20.35 -1.77 -4.75
CA GLU A 154 19.25 -1.97 -3.79
C GLU A 154 19.01 -0.77 -2.87
N ASN A 155 19.80 0.31 -2.95
CA ASN A 155 19.67 1.46 -2.07
C ASN A 155 18.75 2.52 -2.67
N VAL A 156 17.73 2.94 -1.94
CA VAL A 156 16.90 4.08 -2.35
C VAL A 156 17.68 5.38 -2.17
N LYS A 157 17.80 6.16 -3.24
CA LYS A 157 18.42 7.50 -3.25
C LYS A 157 17.37 8.59 -3.05
N LYS A 158 16.21 8.44 -3.69
CA LYS A 158 15.17 9.46 -3.67
C LYS A 158 13.81 8.86 -4.00
N PHE A 159 12.77 9.33 -3.32
CA PHE A 159 11.40 9.21 -3.78
C PHE A 159 11.05 10.46 -4.59
N ILE A 160 10.39 10.27 -5.72
CA ILE A 160 9.90 11.34 -6.57
C ILE A 160 8.38 11.19 -6.58
N ALA A 161 7.69 12.19 -6.04
CA ALA A 161 6.23 12.20 -6.04
C ALA A 161 5.68 12.16 -7.48
N ARG A 162 4.37 11.92 -7.63
CA ARG A 162 3.71 12.12 -8.92
C ARG A 162 4.08 13.49 -9.45
N ILE A 163 4.69 13.51 -10.61
CA ILE A 163 5.01 14.75 -11.28
C ILE A 163 3.74 15.10 -12.07
N ASP A 164 3.11 16.24 -11.73
CA ASP A 164 2.26 16.91 -12.70
C ASP A 164 3.23 17.38 -13.78
N PHE A 165 3.30 16.63 -14.87
CA PHE A 165 4.22 16.91 -15.97
C PHE A 165 3.78 18.22 -16.62
N ASP A 166 4.38 19.34 -16.23
CA ASP A 166 4.53 20.47 -17.13
C ASP A 166 5.53 20.06 -18.21
N GLU A 167 5.20 20.29 -19.46
CA GLU A 167 5.96 19.80 -20.61
C GLU A 167 7.45 20.21 -20.58
N ASP A 168 7.82 21.28 -19.91
CA ASP A 168 9.17 21.81 -19.78
C ASP A 168 10.06 21.07 -18.75
N GLU A 169 9.47 20.44 -17.72
CA GLU A 169 10.22 19.61 -16.75
C GLU A 169 10.42 18.16 -17.24
N THR A 170 9.63 17.76 -18.22
CA THR A 170 9.66 16.42 -18.82
C THR A 170 10.95 16.15 -19.58
N GLU A 171 11.53 17.14 -20.25
CA GLU A 171 12.80 16.96 -20.99
C GLU A 171 13.96 16.57 -20.05
N GLY A 172 13.97 17.02 -18.82
CA GLY A 172 14.99 16.66 -17.82
C GLY A 172 14.88 15.22 -17.30
N LEU A 173 13.68 14.68 -17.21
CA LEU A 173 13.41 13.27 -16.82
C LEU A 173 13.40 12.34 -18.06
N LEU A 174 12.97 12.86 -19.21
CA LEU A 174 12.92 12.17 -20.51
C LEU A 174 14.31 11.86 -21.09
N GLY A 175 15.34 12.57 -20.68
CA GLY A 175 16.73 12.37 -21.10
C GLY A 175 17.45 11.26 -20.34
N TYR A 176 16.85 10.67 -19.30
CA TYR A 176 17.43 9.54 -18.59
C TYR A 176 16.95 8.24 -19.23
N ASP A 177 17.92 7.44 -19.66
CA ASP A 177 17.71 6.06 -20.08
C ASP A 177 17.01 5.31 -18.92
N TYR A 178 15.78 4.84 -19.13
CA TYR A 178 14.98 4.16 -18.06
C TYR A 178 15.67 2.94 -17.46
N ASP A 179 16.74 2.46 -18.12
CA ASP A 179 17.55 1.34 -17.64
C ASP A 179 18.46 1.70 -16.45
N GLU A 180 18.62 2.98 -16.10
CA GLU A 180 19.58 3.39 -15.07
C GLU A 180 18.94 3.86 -13.75
N GLY A 181 18.16 3.00 -13.12
CA GLY A 181 17.90 3.16 -11.69
C GLY A 181 16.56 3.76 -11.29
N TYR A 182 15.61 3.98 -12.21
CA TYR A 182 14.26 4.40 -11.87
C TYR A 182 13.29 3.23 -11.82
N LEU A 183 12.47 3.18 -10.77
CA LEU A 183 11.37 2.22 -10.61
C LEU A 183 10.09 2.98 -10.26
N TRP A 184 8.93 2.51 -10.70
CA TRP A 184 7.67 2.99 -10.16
C TRP A 184 7.52 2.54 -8.69
N ASN A 185 7.04 3.43 -7.84
CA ASN A 185 6.72 3.12 -6.46
C ASN A 185 5.40 2.34 -6.39
N SER A 186 5.46 1.06 -6.07
CA SER A 186 4.27 0.22 -5.93
C SER A 186 3.43 0.53 -4.69
N GLY A 187 3.99 1.27 -3.72
CA GLY A 187 3.38 1.48 -2.40
C GLY A 187 3.42 0.24 -1.49
N ILE A 188 4.11 -0.83 -1.89
CA ILE A 188 4.28 -2.04 -1.08
C ILE A 188 5.53 -1.89 -0.21
N LEU A 189 5.37 -2.07 1.12
CA LEU A 189 6.43 -1.91 2.09
C LEU A 189 6.55 -3.16 2.98
N VAL A 190 7.77 -3.57 3.29
CA VAL A 190 8.04 -4.62 4.29
C VAL A 190 9.07 -4.10 5.29
N PHE A 191 8.77 -4.19 6.58
CA PHE A 191 9.65 -3.71 7.63
C PHE A 191 9.35 -4.37 8.97
N ARG A 192 10.25 -4.23 9.94
CA ARG A 192 9.96 -4.57 11.33
C ARG A 192 9.20 -3.39 11.97
N ALA A 193 8.10 -3.68 12.66
CA ALA A 193 7.24 -2.64 13.25
C ALA A 193 8.03 -1.65 14.13
N GLY A 194 8.97 -2.14 14.93
CA GLY A 194 9.83 -1.32 15.77
C GLY A 194 10.69 -0.34 14.97
N ASP A 195 11.21 -0.75 13.83
CA ASP A 195 12.08 0.09 12.99
C ASP A 195 11.27 1.23 12.35
N MET A 196 10.09 0.93 11.80
CA MET A 196 9.16 1.95 11.29
C MET A 196 8.73 2.94 12.39
N ILE A 197 8.35 2.45 13.57
CA ILE A 197 7.95 3.29 14.70
C ILE A 197 9.12 4.17 15.18
N ASN A 198 10.34 3.64 15.22
CA ASN A 198 11.53 4.39 15.59
C ASN A 198 11.90 5.45 14.54
N ALA A 199 11.81 5.10 13.25
CA ALA A 199 12.00 6.06 12.17
C ALA A 199 10.97 7.19 12.27
N ALA A 200 9.69 6.87 12.43
CA ALA A 200 8.64 7.89 12.61
C ALA A 200 8.88 8.78 13.83
N ARG A 201 9.35 8.23 14.96
CA ARG A 201 9.67 8.99 16.16
C ARG A 201 10.79 10.01 15.93
N ARG A 202 11.81 9.65 15.12
CA ARG A 202 12.96 10.52 14.83
C ARG A 202 12.67 11.54 13.74
N LEU A 203 12.03 11.12 12.65
CA LEU A 203 11.98 11.85 11.38
C LEU A 203 10.62 12.50 11.11
N ALA A 204 9.56 12.00 11.76
CA ALA A 204 8.18 12.47 11.63
C ALA A 204 7.49 12.56 13.01
N SER A 205 8.09 13.31 13.93
CA SER A 205 7.73 13.35 15.36
C SER A 205 6.26 13.74 15.61
N GLU A 206 5.71 14.64 14.81
CA GLU A 206 4.31 15.05 14.90
C GLU A 206 3.38 13.89 14.53
N LEU A 207 3.62 13.22 13.40
CA LEU A 207 2.89 12.02 12.97
C LEU A 207 2.95 10.93 14.05
N TYR A 208 4.16 10.64 14.55
CA TYR A 208 4.36 9.64 15.60
C TYR A 208 3.58 9.96 16.87
N THR A 209 3.68 11.21 17.36
CA THR A 209 3.06 11.62 18.63
C THR A 209 1.54 11.56 18.54
N THR A 210 0.97 12.01 17.43
CA THR A 210 -0.47 11.98 17.19
C THR A 210 -1.00 10.57 17.07
N CYS A 211 -0.34 9.71 16.27
CA CYS A 211 -0.71 8.29 16.13
C CYS A 211 -0.58 7.53 17.47
N LYS A 212 0.49 7.77 18.24
CA LYS A 212 0.67 7.18 19.58
C LYS A 212 -0.44 7.60 20.54
N THR A 213 -0.81 8.85 20.53
CA THR A 213 -1.89 9.39 21.38
C THR A 213 -3.24 8.74 20.98
N ALA A 214 -3.51 8.62 19.70
CA ALA A 214 -4.69 7.95 19.17
C ALA A 214 -4.74 6.49 19.64
N LYS A 215 -3.64 5.75 19.42
CA LYS A 215 -3.53 4.33 19.76
C LYS A 215 -3.74 4.04 21.26
N ARG A 216 -3.24 4.89 22.16
CA ARG A 216 -3.39 4.73 23.62
C ARG A 216 -4.85 4.74 24.08
N LYS A 217 -5.75 5.37 23.35
CA LYS A 217 -7.19 5.46 23.66
C LYS A 217 -7.98 4.26 23.18
N VAL A 218 -7.33 3.29 22.52
CA VAL A 218 -8.00 2.15 21.89
C VAL A 218 -7.76 0.87 22.67
N PRO A 219 -8.83 0.14 23.08
CA PRO A 219 -8.70 -1.18 23.70
C PRO A 219 -8.07 -2.21 22.72
N ALA A 220 -7.13 -3.01 23.22
CA ALA A 220 -6.36 -3.98 22.40
C ALA A 220 -7.24 -5.06 21.73
N ILE A 221 -8.40 -5.37 22.27
CA ILE A 221 -9.19 -6.56 21.94
C ILE A 221 -10.27 -6.30 20.87
N ARG A 222 -10.49 -5.05 20.43
CA ARG A 222 -11.58 -4.75 19.50
C ARG A 222 -11.23 -5.10 18.04
N ARG A 223 -12.14 -5.83 17.38
CA ARG A 223 -12.05 -6.16 15.94
C ARG A 223 -12.16 -4.90 15.06
N SER A 224 -13.01 -3.94 15.43
CA SER A 224 -13.11 -2.63 14.77
C SER A 224 -12.70 -1.51 15.73
N VAL A 225 -11.80 -0.66 15.27
CA VAL A 225 -11.27 0.48 15.99
C VAL A 225 -11.64 1.74 15.24
N ARG A 226 -12.31 2.67 15.91
CA ARG A 226 -12.64 3.98 15.37
C ARG A 226 -11.81 5.03 16.09
N PHE A 227 -11.14 5.87 15.32
CA PHE A 227 -10.54 7.10 15.84
C PHE A 227 -11.53 8.26 15.71
N SER A 228 -11.64 9.07 16.76
CA SER A 228 -12.53 10.23 16.73
C SER A 228 -12.07 11.23 15.67
N GLU A 229 -13.02 11.98 15.12
CA GLU A 229 -12.73 13.04 14.15
C GLU A 229 -11.70 14.03 14.67
N THR A 230 -11.81 14.47 15.92
CA THR A 230 -10.85 15.37 16.57
C THR A 230 -9.42 14.82 16.55
N VAL A 231 -9.26 13.51 16.81
CA VAL A 231 -7.94 12.86 16.76
C VAL A 231 -7.43 12.80 15.33
N MET A 232 -8.30 12.49 14.37
CA MET A 232 -7.91 12.42 12.95
C MET A 232 -7.59 13.81 12.39
N GLN A 233 -8.31 14.85 12.77
CA GLN A 233 -8.03 16.22 12.35
C GLN A 233 -6.65 16.71 12.80
N ALA A 234 -6.19 16.30 13.97
CA ALA A 234 -4.87 16.64 14.49
C ALA A 234 -3.72 15.88 13.80
N MET A 235 -3.98 14.87 12.97
CA MET A 235 -2.93 14.13 12.26
C MET A 235 -2.40 14.91 11.07
N PRO A 236 -1.07 14.93 10.84
CA PRO A 236 -0.48 15.48 9.63
C PRO A 236 -1.09 14.82 8.39
N HIS A 237 -1.36 15.63 7.37
CA HIS A 237 -1.83 15.16 6.08
C HIS A 237 -0.65 14.90 5.15
N GLY A 238 -0.60 13.72 4.54
CA GLY A 238 0.44 13.40 3.54
C GLY A 238 0.61 11.90 3.34
N SER A 239 1.39 11.56 2.33
CA SER A 239 1.79 10.19 2.05
C SER A 239 2.86 9.72 3.04
N ILE A 240 3.05 8.43 3.17
CA ILE A 240 4.14 7.89 4.01
C ILE A 240 5.50 8.26 3.44
N GLU A 241 5.61 8.39 2.12
CA GLU A 241 6.81 8.83 1.43
C GLU A 241 7.21 10.23 1.89
N THR A 242 6.32 11.22 1.70
CA THR A 242 6.62 12.62 2.00
C THR A 242 6.76 12.91 3.50
N LEU A 243 5.97 12.24 4.34
CA LEU A 243 6.04 12.46 5.78
C LEU A 243 7.25 11.79 6.44
N LEU A 244 7.72 10.65 5.90
CA LEU A 244 8.74 9.82 6.56
C LEU A 244 9.83 9.30 5.63
N LEU A 245 9.48 8.58 4.54
CA LEU A 245 10.46 7.78 3.80
C LEU A 245 11.52 8.65 3.11
N GLU A 246 11.15 9.80 2.56
CA GLU A 246 12.08 10.76 1.95
C GLU A 246 13.18 11.26 2.89
N LYS A 247 12.98 11.13 4.20
CA LYS A 247 13.91 11.56 5.26
C LYS A 247 14.70 10.39 5.85
N CYS A 248 14.49 9.18 5.36
CA CYS A 248 15.04 7.97 5.94
C CYS A 248 16.17 7.40 5.07
N ASP A 249 17.37 7.26 5.66
CA ASP A 249 18.54 6.75 4.95
C ASP A 249 18.61 5.21 4.92
N SER A 250 17.77 4.54 5.72
CA SER A 250 17.81 3.07 5.89
C SER A 250 16.69 2.40 5.10
N ILE A 251 16.66 2.63 3.77
CA ILE A 251 15.66 2.04 2.89
C ILE A 251 16.34 1.23 1.79
N LYS A 252 15.84 0.02 1.59
CA LYS A 252 16.21 -0.85 0.47
C LYS A 252 15.04 -0.96 -0.50
N VAL A 253 15.35 -1.08 -1.79
CA VAL A 253 14.35 -1.37 -2.81
C VAL A 253 14.58 -2.76 -3.38
N VAL A 254 13.49 -3.51 -3.51
CA VAL A 254 13.42 -4.77 -4.24
C VAL A 254 12.78 -4.49 -5.59
N GLU A 255 13.46 -4.82 -6.66
CA GLU A 255 12.86 -4.78 -8.00
C GLU A 255 11.88 -5.95 -8.13
N ALA A 256 10.64 -5.62 -8.41
CA ALA A 256 9.57 -6.58 -8.48
C ALA A 256 9.42 -7.16 -9.90
N HIS A 257 9.35 -8.47 -9.98
CA HIS A 257 9.23 -9.21 -11.25
C HIS A 257 7.84 -9.86 -11.38
N PHE A 258 6.80 -9.03 -11.24
CA PHE A 258 5.40 -9.45 -11.41
C PHE A 258 4.61 -8.35 -12.11
N GLU A 259 3.53 -8.72 -12.76
CA GLU A 259 2.60 -7.77 -13.34
C GLU A 259 1.89 -6.99 -12.23
N TRP A 260 1.95 -5.67 -12.33
CA TRP A 260 1.37 -4.75 -11.36
C TRP A 260 0.64 -3.62 -12.06
N MET A 261 -0.56 -3.35 -11.58
CA MET A 261 -1.38 -2.24 -12.06
C MET A 261 -2.11 -1.58 -10.91
N ASP A 262 -1.95 -0.28 -10.76
CA ASP A 262 -2.85 0.55 -9.96
C ASP A 262 -4.06 0.91 -10.83
N VAL A 263 -5.21 0.35 -10.51
CA VAL A 263 -6.43 0.55 -11.31
C VAL A 263 -6.86 2.02 -11.27
N GLY A 264 -6.43 2.78 -12.26
CA GLY A 264 -6.69 4.21 -12.38
C GLY A 264 -7.96 4.54 -13.18
N ASN A 265 -8.33 3.67 -14.15
CA ASN A 265 -9.47 3.90 -15.05
C ASN A 265 -10.14 2.58 -15.49
N ALA A 266 -11.22 2.68 -16.27
CA ALA A 266 -11.99 1.51 -16.70
C ALA A 266 -11.27 0.64 -17.75
N SER A 267 -10.36 1.23 -18.54
CA SER A 267 -9.53 0.48 -19.51
C SER A 267 -8.56 -0.44 -18.82
N ASP A 268 -7.99 -0.04 -17.69
CA ASP A 268 -7.08 -0.87 -16.89
C ASP A 268 -7.74 -2.18 -16.46
N LEU A 269 -9.02 -2.12 -16.05
CA LEU A 269 -9.80 -3.31 -15.71
C LEU A 269 -10.07 -4.22 -16.91
N ALA A 270 -10.29 -3.64 -18.10
CA ALA A 270 -10.54 -4.39 -19.31
C ALA A 270 -9.26 -5.07 -19.81
N GLU A 271 -8.14 -4.38 -19.76
CA GLU A 271 -6.82 -4.89 -20.13
C GLU A 271 -6.40 -6.05 -19.22
N PHE A 272 -6.51 -5.86 -17.91
CA PHE A 272 -6.25 -6.92 -16.92
C PHE A 272 -7.16 -8.15 -17.14
N GLY A 273 -8.44 -7.93 -17.43
CA GLY A 273 -9.38 -9.00 -17.74
C GLY A 273 -9.08 -9.76 -19.05
N ASN A 274 -8.45 -9.11 -20.02
CA ASN A 274 -8.03 -9.74 -21.28
C ASN A 274 -6.73 -10.53 -21.11
N ASN A 275 -5.78 -10.06 -20.31
CA ASN A 275 -4.56 -10.77 -19.98
C ASN A 275 -4.86 -12.10 -19.27
N ILE A 276 -5.80 -12.10 -18.31
CA ILE A 276 -6.25 -13.32 -17.64
C ILE A 276 -6.82 -14.35 -18.63
N LYS A 277 -7.59 -13.90 -19.64
CA LYS A 277 -8.16 -14.81 -20.65
C LYS A 277 -7.10 -15.39 -21.57
N SER A 278 -6.07 -14.62 -21.93
CA SER A 278 -4.97 -15.10 -22.78
C SER A 278 -4.10 -16.15 -22.07
N GLU A 279 -3.83 -16.00 -20.79
CA GLU A 279 -3.09 -17.02 -20.02
C GLU A 279 -3.87 -18.34 -19.84
N CYS A 280 -5.21 -18.28 -19.72
CA CYS A 280 -6.04 -19.48 -19.66
C CYS A 280 -6.09 -20.26 -20.99
N VAL A 281 -5.88 -19.60 -22.12
CA VAL A 281 -5.88 -20.24 -23.44
C VAL A 281 -4.54 -20.94 -23.76
N ILE A 282 -3.44 -20.50 -23.13
CA ILE A 282 -2.10 -21.09 -23.35
C ILE A 282 -1.88 -22.35 -22.49
N LYS A 283 -2.67 -22.58 -21.43
CA LYS A 283 -2.54 -23.72 -20.51
C LYS A 283 -3.53 -24.87 -20.77
N ASN A 284 -4.29 -24.85 -21.87
CA ASN A 284 -5.12 -25.94 -22.36
C ASN A 284 -4.51 -26.45 -23.71
#